data_2e6ab88849c4063530d9f427a1f85790
#
_entry.id   2e6ab88849c4063530d9f427a1f85790
#
_cell.length_a   1.000
_cell.length_b   1.000
_cell.length_c   1.000
_cell.angle_alpha   90.00
_cell.angle_beta   90.00
_cell.angle_gamma   90.00
#
_symmetry.space_group_name_H-M   'P 1'
#
loop_
_entity.id
_entity.type
_entity.pdbx_description
1 polymer ?
#
loop_
_entity_poly.entity_id
_entity_poly.type
_entity_poly.pdbx_seq_one_letter_code
_entity_poly.pdbx_strand_id
1 'polypeptide(L)'
;LDGTIYQQNRPIKFADKFISYLQKEGREFVFFTNSPEKSPLELKLKLSGFNIDVSEKQIITSGQVAIDYLLCHNKNCTVFVIGTNQLKNDFSNSGFNVVDSKSKKADYVVCGFSRSVDFSDIESACRYIWNGAKLICTNFDESIPCENGLTPHTGAINASIEYATGEKAIMLGKPGSYTFEFLQNRLNAQKQELCVIGDRIDIDMLFGKLNGIKSFLVYTGITSEAEALDPKNHGFFDAGFKNLKQLMDFDKELCQGPKPHYVFSAVPKESV
;
A
#
# COMPACT_ATOMS: atom_id res chain seq x y z
N LEU A 1 4.28 3.06 -5.64
CA LEU A 1 4.23 3.08 -7.11
C LEU A 1 3.98 4.50 -7.62
N ASP A 2 2.87 5.15 -7.23
CA ASP A 2 2.65 6.56 -7.55
C ASP A 2 3.70 7.41 -6.81
N GLY A 3 4.21 8.44 -7.41
CA GLY A 3 5.30 9.25 -6.87
C GLY A 3 6.70 8.62 -6.95
N THR A 4 6.77 7.29 -7.07
CA THR A 4 8.05 6.54 -7.09
C THR A 4 8.36 5.94 -8.47
N ILE A 5 7.39 5.27 -9.10
CA ILE A 5 7.56 4.60 -10.41
C ILE A 5 6.81 5.35 -11.52
N TYR A 6 5.65 5.86 -11.21
CA TYR A 6 4.86 6.72 -12.10
C TYR A 6 4.22 7.86 -11.30
N GLN A 7 3.72 8.86 -11.99
CA GLN A 7 2.87 9.90 -11.42
C GLN A 7 1.63 10.03 -12.31
N GLN A 8 0.47 9.70 -11.74
CA GLN A 8 -0.78 9.58 -12.51
C GLN A 8 -0.61 8.62 -13.70
N ASN A 9 -0.67 9.11 -14.93
CA ASN A 9 -0.55 8.33 -16.16
C ASN A 9 0.80 8.52 -16.88
N ARG A 10 1.83 8.98 -16.18
CA ARG A 10 3.17 9.20 -16.73
C ARG A 10 4.22 8.45 -15.92
N PRO A 11 5.14 7.72 -16.58
CA PRO A 11 6.26 7.10 -15.87
C PRO A 11 7.19 8.17 -15.29
N ILE A 12 7.72 7.92 -14.11
CA ILE A 12 8.80 8.73 -13.56
C ILE A 12 10.08 8.44 -14.34
N LYS A 13 10.81 9.50 -14.61
CA LYS A 13 12.05 9.42 -15.39
C LYS A 13 13.00 8.38 -14.79
N PHE A 14 13.50 7.47 -15.63
CA PHE A 14 14.40 6.35 -15.30
C PHE A 14 13.74 5.17 -14.57
N ALA A 15 12.42 5.14 -14.36
CA ALA A 15 11.77 4.01 -13.70
C ALA A 15 11.95 2.70 -14.49
N ASP A 16 11.74 2.75 -15.81
CA ASP A 16 11.99 1.63 -16.73
C ASP A 16 13.42 1.10 -16.65
N LYS A 17 14.40 2.02 -16.65
CA LYS A 17 15.83 1.68 -16.57
C LYS A 17 16.22 1.09 -15.22
N PHE A 18 15.66 1.62 -14.13
CA PHE A 18 15.95 1.13 -12.80
C PHE A 18 15.38 -0.28 -12.60
N ILE A 19 14.13 -0.52 -13.01
CA ILE A 19 13.53 -1.85 -12.94
C ILE A 19 14.28 -2.85 -13.84
N SER A 20 14.62 -2.48 -15.08
CA SER A 20 15.42 -3.32 -15.96
C SER A 20 16.81 -3.64 -15.37
N TYR A 21 17.41 -2.67 -14.66
CA TYR A 21 18.66 -2.88 -13.94
C TYR A 21 18.50 -3.94 -12.83
N LEU A 22 17.47 -3.80 -11.98
CA LEU A 22 17.22 -4.77 -10.91
C LEU A 22 16.98 -6.18 -11.45
N GLN A 23 16.21 -6.31 -12.53
CA GLN A 23 15.97 -7.60 -13.20
C GLN A 23 17.27 -8.21 -13.74
N LYS A 24 18.11 -7.40 -14.40
CA LYS A 24 19.40 -7.84 -14.95
C LYS A 24 20.38 -8.29 -13.86
N GLU A 25 20.38 -7.61 -12.72
CA GLU A 25 21.22 -7.95 -11.56
C GLU A 25 20.65 -9.12 -10.73
N GLY A 26 19.49 -9.68 -11.14
CA GLY A 26 18.83 -10.75 -10.39
C GLY A 26 18.34 -10.30 -9.00
N ARG A 27 17.98 -9.01 -8.85
CA ARG A 27 17.45 -8.48 -7.61
C ARG A 27 15.97 -8.83 -7.52
N GLU A 28 15.54 -9.38 -6.41
CA GLU A 28 14.12 -9.55 -6.15
C GLU A 28 13.50 -8.23 -5.70
N PHE A 29 12.31 -7.94 -6.19
CA PHE A 29 11.55 -6.76 -5.80
C PHE A 29 10.04 -6.99 -5.95
N VAL A 30 9.28 -6.23 -5.20
CA VAL A 30 7.83 -6.16 -5.30
C VAL A 30 7.37 -4.70 -5.31
N PHE A 31 6.26 -4.47 -5.97
CA PHE A 31 5.53 -3.21 -5.89
C PHE A 31 4.42 -3.37 -4.85
N PHE A 32 4.49 -2.58 -3.80
CA PHE A 32 3.45 -2.54 -2.79
C PHE A 32 2.69 -1.20 -2.83
N THR A 33 1.37 -1.26 -2.87
CA THR A 33 0.51 -0.08 -2.83
C THR A 33 -0.51 -0.17 -1.69
N ASN A 34 -0.71 0.94 -0.97
CA ASN A 34 -1.80 1.07 0.00
C ASN A 34 -3.18 1.14 -0.66
N SER A 35 -3.26 1.45 -1.97
CA SER A 35 -4.55 1.48 -2.66
C SER A 35 -5.10 0.07 -2.89
N PRO A 36 -6.33 -0.20 -2.43
CA PRO A 36 -7.03 -1.45 -2.72
C PRO A 36 -7.91 -1.36 -3.97
N GLU A 37 -7.85 -0.25 -4.73
CA GLU A 37 -8.82 0.07 -5.78
C GLU A 37 -8.61 -0.73 -7.06
N LYS A 38 -7.35 -0.99 -7.41
CA LYS A 38 -6.96 -1.69 -8.64
C LYS A 38 -6.41 -3.07 -8.33
N SER A 39 -6.77 -4.02 -9.18
CA SER A 39 -6.20 -5.36 -9.13
C SER A 39 -4.71 -5.36 -9.54
N PRO A 40 -3.93 -6.38 -9.13
CA PRO A 40 -2.57 -6.57 -9.63
C PRO A 40 -2.48 -6.63 -11.15
N LEU A 41 -3.48 -7.22 -11.82
CA LEU A 41 -3.53 -7.27 -13.28
C LEU A 41 -3.65 -5.88 -13.92
N GLU A 42 -4.54 -5.03 -13.40
CA GLU A 42 -4.70 -3.66 -13.91
C GLU A 42 -3.42 -2.84 -13.70
N LEU A 43 -2.76 -2.99 -12.55
CA LEU A 43 -1.48 -2.34 -12.26
C LEU A 43 -0.36 -2.87 -13.16
N LYS A 44 -0.31 -4.16 -13.42
CA LYS A 44 0.62 -4.77 -14.38
C LYS A 44 0.44 -4.19 -15.79
N LEU A 45 -0.80 -4.13 -16.28
CA LEU A 45 -1.09 -3.55 -17.60
C LEU A 45 -0.66 -2.08 -17.67
N LYS A 46 -0.89 -1.31 -16.61
CA LYS A 46 -0.42 0.07 -16.51
C LYS A 46 1.10 0.16 -16.57
N LEU A 47 1.83 -0.68 -15.84
CA LEU A 47 3.29 -0.72 -15.82
C LEU A 47 3.85 -1.16 -17.19
N SER A 48 3.23 -2.13 -17.85
CA SER A 48 3.60 -2.54 -19.21
C SER A 48 3.48 -1.38 -20.21
N GLY A 49 2.48 -0.51 -20.05
CA GLY A 49 2.35 0.73 -20.85
C GLY A 49 3.51 1.72 -20.64
N PHE A 50 4.30 1.54 -19.59
CA PHE A 50 5.50 2.34 -19.27
C PHE A 50 6.81 1.59 -19.60
N ASN A 51 6.75 0.49 -20.36
CA ASN A 51 7.88 -0.41 -20.64
C ASN A 51 8.48 -1.06 -19.38
N ILE A 52 7.65 -1.28 -18.35
CA ILE A 52 8.02 -1.99 -17.12
C ILE A 52 7.28 -3.32 -17.15
N ASP A 53 7.97 -4.39 -17.53
CA ASP A 53 7.40 -5.73 -17.59
C ASP A 53 7.67 -6.48 -16.29
N VAL A 54 6.58 -6.85 -15.60
CA VAL A 54 6.61 -7.55 -14.31
C VAL A 54 5.44 -8.53 -14.21
N SER A 55 5.60 -9.53 -13.37
CA SER A 55 4.52 -10.49 -13.09
C SER A 55 3.51 -9.90 -12.12
N GLU A 56 2.26 -10.35 -12.18
CA GLU A 56 1.24 -9.99 -11.18
C GLU A 56 1.66 -10.35 -9.75
N LYS A 57 2.46 -11.42 -9.60
CA LYS A 57 2.99 -11.86 -8.31
C LYS A 57 3.93 -10.83 -7.65
N GLN A 58 4.50 -9.92 -8.44
CA GLN A 58 5.35 -8.83 -7.95
C GLN A 58 4.56 -7.57 -7.58
N ILE A 59 3.23 -7.58 -7.74
CA ILE A 59 2.36 -6.45 -7.41
C ILE A 59 1.48 -6.86 -6.25
N ILE A 60 1.56 -6.10 -5.16
CA ILE A 60 0.85 -6.36 -3.92
C ILE A 60 0.03 -5.12 -3.56
N THR A 61 -1.24 -5.33 -3.25
CA THR A 61 -2.16 -4.28 -2.78
C THR A 61 -2.49 -4.47 -1.30
N SER A 62 -2.90 -3.42 -0.63
CA SER A 62 -3.38 -3.53 0.76
C SER A 62 -4.63 -4.42 0.89
N GLY A 63 -5.42 -4.54 -0.17
CA GLY A 63 -6.52 -5.50 -0.23
C GLY A 63 -6.05 -6.96 -0.13
N GLN A 64 -4.95 -7.31 -0.82
CA GLN A 64 -4.36 -8.65 -0.71
C GLN A 64 -3.79 -8.92 0.68
N VAL A 65 -3.21 -7.92 1.33
CA VAL A 65 -2.75 -8.05 2.72
C VAL A 65 -3.94 -8.30 3.66
N ALA A 66 -5.08 -7.63 3.45
CA ALA A 66 -6.28 -7.84 4.24
C ALA A 66 -6.88 -9.26 4.02
N ILE A 67 -6.86 -9.74 2.79
CA ILE A 67 -7.25 -11.12 2.46
C ILE A 67 -6.36 -12.13 3.17
N ASP A 68 -5.03 -11.97 3.07
CA ASP A 68 -4.07 -12.86 3.72
C ASP A 68 -4.23 -12.86 5.23
N TYR A 69 -4.41 -11.69 5.84
CA TYR A 69 -4.70 -11.58 7.26
C TYR A 69 -5.89 -12.44 7.67
N LEU A 70 -7.00 -12.37 6.94
CA LEU A 70 -8.19 -13.16 7.27
C LEU A 70 -8.01 -14.65 6.98
N LEU A 71 -7.29 -15.02 5.93
CA LEU A 71 -6.96 -16.43 5.65
C LEU A 71 -6.16 -17.06 6.79
N CYS A 72 -5.24 -16.30 7.39
CA CYS A 72 -4.43 -16.77 8.51
C CYS A 72 -5.19 -16.79 9.85
N HIS A 73 -6.14 -15.87 10.06
CA HIS A 73 -6.78 -15.70 11.37
C HIS A 73 -8.18 -16.31 11.43
N ASN A 74 -8.97 -16.24 10.36
CA ASN A 74 -10.35 -16.75 10.32
C ASN A 74 -10.83 -16.95 8.87
N LYS A 75 -10.35 -17.97 8.20
CA LYS A 75 -10.66 -18.26 6.78
C LYS A 75 -12.13 -18.53 6.45
N ASN A 76 -12.94 -18.87 7.43
CA ASN A 76 -14.37 -19.20 7.23
C ASN A 76 -15.30 -18.05 7.69
N CYS A 77 -14.81 -16.84 7.83
CA CYS A 77 -15.60 -15.70 8.30
C CYS A 77 -16.46 -15.10 7.20
N THR A 78 -17.50 -14.40 7.64
CA THR A 78 -18.32 -13.51 6.82
C THR A 78 -17.75 -12.09 6.88
N VAL A 79 -17.65 -11.42 5.73
CA VAL A 79 -17.05 -10.08 5.63
C VAL A 79 -18.02 -9.09 4.99
N PHE A 80 -18.18 -7.92 5.60
CA PHE A 80 -18.81 -6.77 4.98
C PHE A 80 -17.68 -5.85 4.46
N VAL A 81 -17.67 -5.56 3.16
CA VAL A 81 -16.59 -4.80 2.53
C VAL A 81 -17.08 -3.44 2.07
N ILE A 82 -16.57 -2.37 2.66
CA ILE A 82 -16.63 -1.02 2.11
C ILE A 82 -15.47 -0.87 1.14
N GLY A 83 -15.77 -0.66 -0.13
CA GLY A 83 -14.72 -0.57 -1.17
C GLY A 83 -15.27 -0.71 -2.57
N THR A 84 -14.38 -0.71 -3.55
CA THR A 84 -14.73 -0.95 -4.95
C THR A 84 -15.31 -2.34 -5.18
N ASN A 85 -16.04 -2.53 -6.28
CA ASN A 85 -16.49 -3.86 -6.68
C ASN A 85 -15.31 -4.82 -6.88
N GLN A 86 -14.15 -4.30 -7.33
CA GLN A 86 -12.93 -5.10 -7.45
C GLN A 86 -12.51 -5.68 -6.11
N LEU A 87 -12.42 -4.85 -5.06
CA LEU A 87 -12.06 -5.32 -3.72
C LEU A 87 -13.06 -6.36 -3.18
N LYS A 88 -14.38 -6.13 -3.37
CA LYS A 88 -15.42 -7.09 -2.99
C LYS A 88 -15.26 -8.43 -3.72
N ASN A 89 -14.96 -8.39 -5.02
CA ASN A 89 -14.71 -9.58 -5.83
C ASN A 89 -13.43 -10.32 -5.39
N ASP A 90 -12.37 -9.60 -5.02
CA ASP A 90 -11.12 -10.20 -4.56
C ASP A 90 -11.34 -11.01 -3.27
N PHE A 91 -12.14 -10.49 -2.33
CA PHE A 91 -12.56 -11.24 -1.14
C PHE A 91 -13.40 -12.47 -1.49
N SER A 92 -14.39 -12.32 -2.37
CA SER A 92 -15.25 -13.43 -2.83
C SER A 92 -14.44 -14.53 -3.53
N ASN A 93 -13.53 -14.15 -4.43
CA ASN A 93 -12.66 -15.07 -5.17
C ASN A 93 -11.66 -15.77 -4.26
N SER A 94 -11.33 -15.16 -3.11
CA SER A 94 -10.48 -15.77 -2.08
C SER A 94 -11.24 -16.70 -1.13
N GLY A 95 -12.53 -16.93 -1.39
CA GLY A 95 -13.37 -17.89 -0.67
C GLY A 95 -14.13 -17.31 0.53
N PHE A 96 -14.09 -15.99 0.75
CA PHE A 96 -14.87 -15.38 1.81
C PHE A 96 -16.33 -15.17 1.42
N ASN A 97 -17.23 -15.34 2.39
CA ASN A 97 -18.63 -14.96 2.22
C ASN A 97 -18.77 -13.44 2.40
N VAL A 98 -18.82 -12.72 1.28
CA VAL A 98 -19.02 -11.26 1.28
C VAL A 98 -20.51 -10.96 1.42
N VAL A 99 -20.88 -10.29 2.50
CA VAL A 99 -22.28 -9.97 2.82
C VAL A 99 -22.63 -8.53 2.46
N ASP A 100 -23.91 -8.28 2.21
CA ASP A 100 -24.47 -6.96 1.91
C ASP A 100 -25.06 -6.28 3.17
N SER A 101 -25.56 -5.06 3.01
CA SER A 101 -26.19 -4.28 4.08
C SER A 101 -27.48 -4.90 4.67
N LYS A 102 -28.08 -5.88 3.98
CA LYS A 102 -29.33 -6.56 4.43
C LYS A 102 -29.04 -7.79 5.25
N SER A 103 -27.82 -8.26 5.30
CA SER A 103 -27.42 -9.45 6.04
C SER A 103 -27.53 -9.22 7.54
N LYS A 104 -27.82 -10.30 8.28
CA LYS A 104 -28.01 -10.21 9.73
C LYS A 104 -26.70 -10.06 10.51
N LYS A 105 -25.60 -10.59 9.97
CA LYS A 105 -24.32 -10.67 10.67
C LYS A 105 -23.16 -10.56 9.69
N ALA A 106 -22.08 -9.93 10.13
CA ALA A 106 -20.73 -10.06 9.58
C ALA A 106 -19.77 -10.35 10.75
N ASP A 107 -18.70 -11.09 10.49
CA ASP A 107 -17.65 -11.33 11.48
C ASP A 107 -16.57 -10.25 11.41
N TYR A 108 -16.41 -9.67 10.23
CA TYR A 108 -15.48 -8.56 9.99
C TYR A 108 -16.12 -7.50 9.09
N VAL A 109 -15.79 -6.25 9.39
CA VAL A 109 -15.96 -5.11 8.50
C VAL A 109 -14.59 -4.76 7.92
N VAL A 110 -14.47 -4.79 6.61
CA VAL A 110 -13.25 -4.38 5.90
C VAL A 110 -13.47 -3.01 5.31
N CYS A 111 -12.76 -2.01 5.84
CA CYS A 111 -12.78 -0.63 5.34
C CYS A 111 -11.68 -0.46 4.28
N GLY A 112 -12.09 -0.33 3.03
CA GLY A 112 -11.28 0.10 1.90
C GLY A 112 -11.83 1.41 1.35
N PHE A 113 -11.34 1.81 0.17
CA PHE A 113 -11.78 3.02 -0.50
C PHE A 113 -12.76 2.74 -1.63
N SER A 114 -13.76 3.59 -1.75
CA SER A 114 -14.60 3.74 -2.96
C SER A 114 -15.20 5.14 -2.97
N ARG A 115 -15.26 5.77 -4.14
CA ARG A 115 -15.96 7.04 -4.32
C ARG A 115 -17.48 6.94 -4.20
N SER A 116 -18.03 5.74 -4.33
CA SER A 116 -19.46 5.47 -4.19
C SER A 116 -19.89 5.14 -2.77
N VAL A 117 -19.01 5.23 -1.79
CA VAL A 117 -19.37 5.05 -0.37
C VAL A 117 -20.38 6.13 0.03
N ASP A 118 -21.48 5.70 0.60
CA ASP A 118 -22.51 6.57 1.12
C ASP A 118 -22.74 6.36 2.63
N PHE A 119 -23.62 7.14 3.21
CA PHE A 119 -23.89 7.05 4.64
C PHE A 119 -24.49 5.70 5.05
N SER A 120 -25.21 5.03 4.15
CA SER A 120 -25.80 3.71 4.43
C SER A 120 -24.75 2.61 4.54
N ASP A 121 -23.62 2.74 3.83
CA ASP A 121 -22.47 1.85 3.99
C ASP A 121 -21.85 2.01 5.37
N ILE A 122 -21.66 3.26 5.83
CA ILE A 122 -21.13 3.57 7.16
C ILE A 122 -22.07 3.06 8.25
N GLU A 123 -23.38 3.31 8.12
CA GLU A 123 -24.42 2.82 9.04
C GLU A 123 -24.40 1.28 9.15
N SER A 124 -24.29 0.59 8.01
CA SER A 124 -24.21 -0.87 7.97
C SER A 124 -22.96 -1.40 8.65
N ALA A 125 -21.81 -0.77 8.39
CA ALA A 125 -20.55 -1.10 9.07
C ALA A 125 -20.66 -0.96 10.58
N CYS A 126 -21.17 0.19 11.06
CA CYS A 126 -21.37 0.44 12.49
C CYS A 126 -22.31 -0.58 13.11
N ARG A 127 -23.42 -0.91 12.45
CA ARG A 127 -24.35 -1.93 12.92
C ARG A 127 -23.68 -3.30 13.08
N TYR A 128 -22.84 -3.73 12.12
CA TYR A 128 -22.11 -4.98 12.25
C TYR A 128 -21.12 -4.96 13.39
N ILE A 129 -20.39 -3.84 13.58
CA ILE A 129 -19.41 -3.69 14.66
C ILE A 129 -20.10 -3.71 16.04
N TRP A 130 -21.23 -3.00 16.20
CA TRP A 130 -22.02 -3.06 17.44
C TRP A 130 -22.57 -4.47 17.73
N ASN A 131 -22.71 -5.31 16.69
CA ASN A 131 -23.09 -6.72 16.83
C ASN A 131 -21.85 -7.67 16.94
N GLY A 132 -20.66 -7.13 17.19
CA GLY A 132 -19.46 -7.89 17.50
C GLY A 132 -18.52 -8.16 16.33
N ALA A 133 -18.73 -7.56 15.15
CA ALA A 133 -17.77 -7.64 14.05
C ALA A 133 -16.50 -6.85 14.39
N LYS A 134 -15.34 -7.37 13.98
CA LYS A 134 -14.06 -6.66 14.08
C LYS A 134 -13.86 -5.73 12.88
N LEU A 135 -13.26 -4.57 13.13
CA LEU A 135 -12.95 -3.60 12.09
C LEU A 135 -11.51 -3.80 11.57
N ILE A 136 -11.39 -3.94 10.27
CA ILE A 136 -10.10 -3.97 9.54
C ILE A 136 -10.07 -2.78 8.59
N CYS A 137 -8.93 -2.09 8.51
CA CYS A 137 -8.71 -1.02 7.56
C CYS A 137 -7.53 -1.34 6.64
N THR A 138 -7.75 -1.27 5.32
CA THR A 138 -6.72 -1.58 4.32
C THR A 138 -5.59 -0.56 4.28
N ASN A 139 -5.87 0.69 4.64
CA ASN A 139 -4.87 1.76 4.84
C ASN A 139 -5.51 2.93 5.61
N PHE A 140 -4.67 3.76 6.23
CA PHE A 140 -5.11 4.93 6.99
C PHE A 140 -4.81 6.26 6.28
N ASP A 141 -4.66 6.25 4.97
CA ASP A 141 -4.45 7.47 4.21
C ASP A 141 -5.65 8.41 4.41
N GLU A 142 -5.44 9.55 5.09
CA GLU A 142 -6.50 10.51 5.42
C GLU A 142 -7.03 11.19 4.17
N SER A 143 -6.11 11.55 3.29
CA SER A 143 -6.38 12.20 2.01
C SER A 143 -5.29 11.86 1.00
N ILE A 144 -5.64 12.02 -0.27
CA ILE A 144 -4.70 11.88 -1.39
C ILE A 144 -4.79 13.10 -2.30
N PRO A 145 -3.71 13.45 -3.01
CA PRO A 145 -3.74 14.51 -4.01
C PRO A 145 -4.67 14.18 -5.18
N CYS A 146 -5.43 15.18 -5.61
CA CYS A 146 -6.26 15.14 -6.82
C CYS A 146 -6.07 16.45 -7.62
N GLU A 147 -6.72 16.60 -8.78
CA GLU A 147 -6.58 17.80 -9.62
C GLU A 147 -6.91 19.09 -8.89
N ASN A 148 -7.93 19.08 -8.02
CA ASN A 148 -8.42 20.24 -7.30
C ASN A 148 -7.85 20.36 -5.85
N GLY A 149 -6.70 19.72 -5.55
CA GLY A 149 -6.07 19.79 -4.24
C GLY A 149 -6.02 18.43 -3.54
N LEU A 150 -6.72 18.23 -2.45
CA LEU A 150 -6.80 16.98 -1.69
C LEU A 150 -8.21 16.42 -1.73
N THR A 151 -8.32 15.10 -1.76
CA THR A 151 -9.59 14.38 -1.58
C THR A 151 -9.49 13.42 -0.39
N PRO A 152 -10.55 13.29 0.45
CA PRO A 152 -10.56 12.28 1.51
C PRO A 152 -10.35 10.88 0.95
N HIS A 153 -9.67 10.04 1.73
CA HIS A 153 -9.41 8.65 1.35
C HIS A 153 -9.86 7.66 2.42
N THR A 154 -9.39 6.42 2.40
CA THR A 154 -9.81 5.32 3.29
C THR A 154 -9.78 5.71 4.77
N GLY A 155 -8.76 6.45 5.20
CA GLY A 155 -8.62 6.92 6.59
C GLY A 155 -9.78 7.78 7.04
N ALA A 156 -10.33 8.63 6.17
CA ALA A 156 -11.50 9.47 6.48
C ALA A 156 -12.76 8.62 6.66
N ILE A 157 -12.97 7.59 5.81
CA ILE A 157 -14.07 6.64 5.95
C ILE A 157 -13.92 5.86 7.26
N ASN A 158 -12.73 5.33 7.51
CA ASN A 158 -12.43 4.56 8.72
C ASN A 158 -12.64 5.41 9.99
N ALA A 159 -12.18 6.66 10.00
CA ALA A 159 -12.33 7.57 11.13
C ALA A 159 -13.81 7.80 11.50
N SER A 160 -14.70 7.88 10.51
CA SER A 160 -16.14 8.01 10.77
C SER A 160 -16.73 6.78 11.47
N ILE A 161 -16.29 5.58 11.07
CA ILE A 161 -16.72 4.31 11.68
C ILE A 161 -16.14 4.17 13.09
N GLU A 162 -14.83 4.43 13.26
CA GLU A 162 -14.19 4.39 14.58
C GLU A 162 -14.84 5.37 15.56
N TYR A 163 -15.14 6.60 15.09
CA TYR A 163 -15.76 7.63 15.90
C TYR A 163 -17.16 7.22 16.38
N ALA A 164 -17.96 6.63 15.48
CA ALA A 164 -19.32 6.21 15.79
C ALA A 164 -19.37 4.97 16.69
N THR A 165 -18.44 4.05 16.53
CA THR A 165 -18.48 2.75 17.24
C THR A 165 -17.60 2.71 18.48
N GLY A 166 -16.59 3.55 18.58
CA GLY A 166 -15.53 3.48 19.59
C GLY A 166 -14.50 2.38 19.35
N GLU A 167 -14.70 1.54 18.30
CA GLU A 167 -13.81 0.41 17.97
C GLU A 167 -12.63 0.91 17.13
N LYS A 168 -11.43 0.38 17.39
CA LYS A 168 -10.23 0.70 16.62
C LYS A 168 -9.99 -0.35 15.55
N ALA A 169 -9.68 0.14 14.33
CA ALA A 169 -9.39 -0.74 13.22
C ALA A 169 -8.01 -1.41 13.34
N ILE A 170 -7.95 -2.66 12.93
CA ILE A 170 -6.68 -3.34 12.64
C ILE A 170 -6.16 -2.79 11.32
N MET A 171 -5.03 -2.10 11.35
CA MET A 171 -4.40 -1.51 10.17
C MET A 171 -3.57 -2.53 9.41
N LEU A 172 -3.90 -2.77 8.14
CA LEU A 172 -3.24 -3.77 7.28
C LEU A 172 -2.46 -3.16 6.10
N GLY A 173 -2.48 -1.84 5.94
CA GLY A 173 -1.60 -1.13 5.01
C GLY A 173 -0.33 -0.61 5.70
N LYS A 174 0.59 -0.02 4.93
CA LYS A 174 1.71 0.72 5.51
C LYS A 174 1.18 1.89 6.34
N PRO A 175 1.82 2.17 7.51
CA PRO A 175 3.04 1.57 8.04
C PRO A 175 2.83 0.35 8.96
N GLY A 176 1.70 -0.35 8.89
CA GLY A 176 1.33 -1.46 9.78
C GLY A 176 2.32 -2.63 9.76
N SER A 177 2.55 -3.23 10.95
CA SER A 177 3.51 -4.33 11.13
C SER A 177 3.12 -5.60 10.39
N TYR A 178 1.82 -5.91 10.30
CA TYR A 178 1.36 -7.10 9.57
C TYR A 178 1.75 -7.05 8.09
N THR A 179 1.71 -5.86 7.47
CA THR A 179 2.20 -5.67 6.10
C THR A 179 3.68 -6.06 5.96
N PHE A 180 4.48 -5.75 6.96
CA PHE A 180 5.90 -6.11 6.95
C PHE A 180 6.09 -7.64 7.04
N GLU A 181 5.40 -8.31 7.95
CA GLU A 181 5.42 -9.77 8.08
C GLU A 181 4.96 -10.47 6.79
N PHE A 182 3.88 -9.96 6.18
CA PHE A 182 3.40 -10.44 4.89
C PHE A 182 4.46 -10.31 3.79
N LEU A 183 5.12 -9.15 3.70
CA LEU A 183 6.17 -8.91 2.69
C LEU A 183 7.41 -9.78 2.92
N GLN A 184 7.83 -9.98 4.18
CA GLN A 184 8.93 -10.88 4.52
C GLN A 184 8.63 -12.31 4.07
N ASN A 185 7.45 -12.82 4.39
CA ASN A 185 7.01 -14.17 3.99
C ASN A 185 6.92 -14.29 2.47
N ARG A 186 6.40 -13.26 1.81
CA ARG A 186 6.22 -13.23 0.34
C ARG A 186 7.54 -13.25 -0.41
N LEU A 187 8.55 -12.57 0.09
CA LEU A 187 9.90 -12.49 -0.49
C LEU A 187 10.84 -13.56 0.06
N ASN A 188 10.40 -14.32 1.07
CA ASN A 188 11.24 -15.28 1.80
C ASN A 188 12.57 -14.64 2.24
N ALA A 189 12.51 -13.40 2.73
CA ALA A 189 13.67 -12.56 3.03
C ALA A 189 13.78 -12.26 4.51
N GLN A 190 15.01 -12.17 5.01
CA GLN A 190 15.26 -11.68 6.35
C GLN A 190 15.11 -10.15 6.39
N LYS A 191 14.82 -9.61 7.57
CA LYS A 191 14.64 -8.16 7.77
C LYS A 191 15.80 -7.33 7.21
N GLN A 192 17.03 -7.78 7.41
CA GLN A 192 18.24 -7.08 6.98
C GLN A 192 18.46 -7.10 5.46
N GLU A 193 17.73 -7.97 4.76
CA GLU A 193 17.78 -8.09 3.30
C GLU A 193 16.72 -7.23 2.62
N LEU A 194 15.79 -6.64 3.39
CA LEU A 194 14.72 -5.81 2.87
C LEU A 194 15.10 -4.33 2.88
N CYS A 195 14.68 -3.64 1.84
CA CYS A 195 14.71 -2.19 1.82
C CYS A 195 13.42 -1.65 1.18
N VAL A 196 12.92 -0.53 1.68
CA VAL A 196 11.78 0.18 1.10
C VAL A 196 12.25 1.37 0.30
N ILE A 197 11.66 1.57 -0.89
CA ILE A 197 11.84 2.76 -1.72
C ILE A 197 10.48 3.42 -1.87
N GLY A 198 10.41 4.70 -1.52
CA GLY A 198 9.16 5.46 -1.58
C GLY A 198 9.39 6.95 -1.66
N ASP A 199 8.31 7.71 -1.78
CA ASP A 199 8.33 9.16 -1.93
C ASP A 199 7.68 9.90 -0.76
N ARG A 200 7.22 9.15 0.27
CA ARG A 200 6.54 9.74 1.44
C ARG A 200 7.26 9.41 2.74
N ILE A 201 7.58 10.46 3.51
CA ILE A 201 8.19 10.31 4.83
C ILE A 201 7.19 9.70 5.82
N ASP A 202 5.96 10.17 5.82
CA ASP A 202 4.90 9.81 6.77
C ASP A 202 4.34 8.39 6.58
N ILE A 203 4.57 7.76 5.45
CA ILE A 203 4.09 6.40 5.15
C ILE A 203 5.25 5.45 4.87
N ASP A 204 6.03 5.73 3.82
CA ASP A 204 7.04 4.80 3.33
C ASP A 204 8.27 4.75 4.22
N MET A 205 8.79 5.92 4.57
CA MET A 205 9.95 6.01 5.46
C MET A 205 9.57 5.64 6.89
N LEU A 206 8.36 6.02 7.33
CA LEU A 206 7.82 5.56 8.61
C LEU A 206 7.67 4.03 8.65
N PHE A 207 7.21 3.40 7.55
CA PHE A 207 7.17 1.95 7.44
C PHE A 207 8.55 1.32 7.60
N GLY A 208 9.57 1.87 6.94
CA GLY A 208 10.95 1.43 7.09
C GLY A 208 11.45 1.58 8.52
N LYS A 209 11.23 2.74 9.13
CA LYS A 209 11.65 3.06 10.50
C LYS A 209 10.99 2.17 11.55
N LEU A 210 9.67 2.00 11.51
CA LEU A 210 8.94 1.18 12.49
C LEU A 210 9.32 -0.31 12.41
N ASN A 211 9.61 -0.79 11.21
CA ASN A 211 10.02 -2.19 11.01
C ASN A 211 11.53 -2.37 11.02
N GLY A 212 12.31 -1.29 11.12
CA GLY A 212 13.77 -1.29 11.19
C GLY A 212 14.44 -1.91 9.97
N ILE A 213 13.91 -1.62 8.79
CA ILE A 213 14.51 -1.94 7.49
C ILE A 213 15.06 -0.68 6.85
N LYS A 214 16.01 -0.84 5.93
CA LYS A 214 16.56 0.30 5.18
C LYS A 214 15.46 0.99 4.37
N SER A 215 15.53 2.31 4.33
CA SER A 215 14.55 3.14 3.63
C SER A 215 15.21 4.22 2.79
N PHE A 216 14.84 4.26 1.52
CA PHE A 216 15.36 5.17 0.52
C PHE A 216 14.26 6.07 -0.01
N LEU A 217 14.40 7.37 0.26
CA LEU A 217 13.45 8.39 -0.17
C LEU A 217 13.79 8.88 -1.58
N VAL A 218 12.79 8.93 -2.47
CA VAL A 218 12.95 9.58 -3.79
C VAL A 218 12.11 10.85 -3.85
N TYR A 219 12.71 11.97 -4.26
CA TYR A 219 12.07 13.28 -4.33
C TYR A 219 11.24 13.48 -5.61
N THR A 220 10.71 12.36 -6.14
CA THR A 220 9.94 12.37 -7.39
C THR A 220 8.43 12.43 -7.18
N GLY A 221 7.98 12.39 -5.93
CA GLY A 221 6.56 12.36 -5.57
C GLY A 221 6.15 13.48 -4.64
N ILE A 222 5.64 13.12 -3.45
CA ILE A 222 5.04 14.07 -2.50
C ILE A 222 6.10 14.82 -1.71
N THR A 223 7.06 14.11 -1.12
CA THR A 223 8.11 14.75 -0.30
C THR A 223 9.14 15.45 -1.18
N SER A 224 9.28 16.75 -1.02
CA SER A 224 10.33 17.54 -1.67
C SER A 224 11.70 17.34 -1.00
N GLU A 225 12.78 17.63 -1.72
CA GLU A 225 14.14 17.63 -1.15
C GLU A 225 14.26 18.59 0.05
N ALA A 226 13.63 19.77 -0.04
CA ALA A 226 13.64 20.76 1.04
C ALA A 226 12.94 20.23 2.31
N GLU A 227 11.81 19.57 2.15
CA GLU A 227 11.10 18.94 3.27
C GLU A 227 11.89 17.78 3.87
N ALA A 228 12.53 16.97 3.04
CA ALA A 228 13.36 15.86 3.49
C ALA A 228 14.57 16.31 4.34
N LEU A 229 15.11 17.48 4.04
CA LEU A 229 16.24 18.09 4.76
C LEU A 229 15.82 18.86 6.02
N ASP A 230 14.52 19.02 6.29
CA ASP A 230 14.05 19.61 7.54
C ASP A 230 14.54 18.80 8.74
N PRO A 231 15.14 19.42 9.78
CA PRO A 231 15.65 18.73 10.96
C PRO A 231 14.65 17.79 11.64
N LYS A 232 13.34 18.06 11.58
CA LYS A 232 12.29 17.18 12.13
C LYS A 232 12.23 15.81 11.45
N ASN A 233 12.73 15.72 10.22
CA ASN A 233 12.73 14.50 9.40
C ASN A 233 14.05 13.71 9.48
N HIS A 234 15.04 14.20 10.24
CA HIS A 234 16.29 13.49 10.43
C HIS A 234 16.07 12.11 11.07
N GLY A 235 16.71 11.09 10.50
CA GLY A 235 16.60 9.71 10.99
C GLY A 235 15.28 8.99 10.63
N PHE A 236 14.50 9.52 9.68
CA PHE A 236 13.36 8.81 9.12
C PHE A 236 13.74 7.90 7.94
N PHE A 237 14.83 8.17 7.27
CA PHE A 237 15.32 7.41 6.11
C PHE A 237 16.84 7.35 6.09
N ASP A 238 17.40 6.34 5.41
CA ASP A 238 18.84 6.12 5.34
C ASP A 238 19.51 6.99 4.27
N ALA A 239 18.85 7.21 3.13
CA ALA A 239 19.34 8.10 2.08
C ALA A 239 18.18 8.65 1.23
N GLY A 240 18.41 9.85 0.65
CA GLY A 240 17.47 10.53 -0.24
C GLY A 240 18.06 10.78 -1.63
N PHE A 241 17.24 10.66 -2.67
CA PHE A 241 17.67 10.70 -4.06
C PHE A 241 16.75 11.59 -4.91
N LYS A 242 17.34 12.42 -5.77
CA LYS A 242 16.59 13.29 -6.69
C LYS A 242 15.78 12.52 -7.73
N ASN A 243 16.24 11.31 -8.07
CA ASN A 243 15.59 10.44 -9.05
C ASN A 243 16.13 9.00 -8.96
N LEU A 244 15.46 8.08 -9.63
CA LEU A 244 15.82 6.67 -9.66
C LEU A 244 17.19 6.38 -10.31
N LYS A 245 17.72 7.30 -11.13
CA LYS A 245 19.08 7.12 -11.66
C LYS A 245 20.13 7.27 -10.56
N GLN A 246 20.02 8.29 -9.70
CA GLN A 246 20.94 8.43 -8.56
C GLN A 246 20.87 7.22 -7.62
N LEU A 247 19.64 6.71 -7.35
CA LEU A 247 19.49 5.51 -6.55
C LEU A 247 20.14 4.29 -7.22
N MET A 248 19.99 4.13 -8.54
CA MET A 248 20.62 3.06 -9.29
C MET A 248 22.17 3.15 -9.25
N ASP A 249 22.71 4.35 -9.39
CA ASP A 249 24.16 4.56 -9.34
C ASP A 249 24.69 4.28 -7.92
N PHE A 250 23.98 4.70 -6.89
CA PHE A 250 24.30 4.39 -5.48
C PHE A 250 24.24 2.87 -5.19
N ASP A 251 23.23 2.15 -5.70
CA ASP A 251 23.13 0.69 -5.52
C ASP A 251 24.32 -0.03 -6.19
N LYS A 252 24.78 0.43 -7.35
CA LYS A 252 25.95 -0.13 -8.03
C LYS A 252 27.24 0.03 -7.21
N GLU A 253 27.37 1.14 -6.49
CA GLU A 253 28.54 1.41 -5.62
C GLU A 253 28.50 0.54 -4.35
N LEU A 254 27.31 0.29 -3.80
CA LEU A 254 27.12 -0.57 -2.63
C LEU A 254 27.28 -2.07 -2.89
N CYS A 255 27.31 -2.50 -4.15
CA CYS A 255 27.26 -3.92 -4.57
C CYS A 255 28.50 -4.78 -4.24
N GLN A 256 29.26 -4.45 -3.20
CA GLN A 256 30.31 -5.33 -2.64
C GLN A 256 29.79 -6.20 -1.46
N GLY A 257 28.48 -6.12 -1.09
CA GLY A 257 27.83 -6.84 0.00
C GLY A 257 26.62 -7.67 -0.42
N PRO A 258 25.89 -8.28 0.55
CA PRO A 258 24.65 -9.01 0.26
C PRO A 258 23.62 -8.09 -0.41
N LYS A 259 22.99 -8.62 -1.46
CA LYS A 259 22.07 -7.87 -2.32
C LYS A 259 20.70 -7.69 -1.62
N PRO A 260 20.21 -6.46 -1.37
CA PRO A 260 18.91 -6.27 -0.75
C PRO A 260 17.76 -6.61 -1.70
N HIS A 261 16.61 -7.01 -1.11
CA HIS A 261 15.34 -7.12 -1.79
C HIS A 261 14.58 -5.79 -1.70
N TYR A 262 13.97 -5.35 -2.78
CA TYR A 262 13.37 -4.04 -2.87
C TYR A 262 11.84 -4.08 -2.76
N VAL A 263 11.30 -3.24 -1.88
CA VAL A 263 9.86 -2.96 -1.77
C VAL A 263 9.61 -1.55 -2.27
N PHE A 264 9.02 -1.43 -3.47
CA PHE A 264 8.59 -0.15 -4.00
C PHE A 264 7.25 0.24 -3.43
N SER A 265 7.23 1.33 -2.72
CA SER A 265 6.07 1.83 -2.04
C SER A 265 5.30 2.86 -2.88
N ALA A 266 3.99 2.97 -2.66
CA ALA A 266 3.18 4.01 -3.26
C ALA A 266 1.88 4.30 -2.50
N VAL A 267 1.45 5.55 -2.61
CA VAL A 267 0.09 6.01 -2.32
C VAL A 267 -0.46 6.60 -3.61
N PRO A 268 -1.71 6.29 -4.01
CA PRO A 268 -2.26 6.79 -5.26
C PRO A 268 -2.39 8.31 -5.28
N LYS A 269 -1.97 8.93 -6.37
CA LYS A 269 -2.56 10.18 -6.85
C LYS A 269 -3.60 9.78 -7.89
N GLU A 270 -4.87 10.08 -7.63
CA GLU A 270 -5.92 9.77 -8.58
C GLU A 270 -5.81 10.64 -9.83
N SER A 271 -5.95 9.96 -10.98
CA SER A 271 -6.40 10.59 -12.22
C SER A 271 -7.93 10.66 -12.20
N VAL A 272 -8.48 11.84 -12.40
CA VAL A 272 -9.88 12.06 -12.75
C VAL A 272 -10.17 11.39 -14.07
#